data_fa20f3ab562aa062f38bee10a6971722
#
_entry.id   fa20f3ab562aa062f38bee10a6971722
#
_cell.length_a   1.000
_cell.length_b   1.000
_cell.length_c   1.000
_cell.angle_alpha   90.00
_cell.angle_beta   90.00
_cell.angle_gamma   90.00
#
_symmetry.space_group_name_H-M   'P 1'
#
loop_
_entity.id
_entity.type
_entity.pdbx_description
1 polymer ?
#
loop_
_entity_poly.entity_id
_entity_poly.type
_entity_poly.pdbx_seq_one_letter_code
_entity_poly.pdbx_strand_id
1 'polypeptide(L)'
;MTHEPPSHPATELLPPPKPPLAFRVGIVGHRPNRLQAADMALLAGTLRGLLRAVQDEVMEVARSQAALFSNGLPVLRAVSPLAEGTDRLFAEQALALGWDLCCVMPFPQAEYEKDFVGEAAQEPDSLKRFRSILREAAQSGRLNCLQLDGVRTGGNDSDLYGTGGKGVLGLSDMLIVVWDGDTMQDKKGGTAETWVAARDAGVPVVAVDAKAPHHWPMPVVPGGLACLADVRQAVRDAMESKIKAPEPAATALLPAVRVLSEDATDLPAREVLDWRVLFPDRPPEVGP
;
A
#
# COMPACT_ATOMS: atom_id res chain seq x y z
N MET A 1 54.05 -27.11 -29.70
CA MET A 1 53.61 -26.93 -28.28
C MET A 1 52.41 -26.01 -28.32
N THR A 2 51.23 -26.63 -28.26
CA THR A 2 49.94 -25.91 -28.26
C THR A 2 49.60 -25.58 -26.81
N HIS A 3 49.62 -24.30 -26.49
CA HIS A 3 49.17 -23.79 -25.18
C HIS A 3 47.63 -23.85 -25.14
N GLU A 4 47.08 -24.76 -24.37
CA GLU A 4 45.67 -24.76 -23.98
C GLU A 4 45.45 -23.64 -22.94
N PRO A 5 44.47 -22.75 -23.12
CA PRO A 5 44.20 -21.71 -22.12
C PRO A 5 43.62 -22.38 -20.84
N PRO A 6 43.92 -21.84 -19.66
CA PRO A 6 43.39 -22.37 -18.41
C PRO A 6 41.86 -22.24 -18.38
N SER A 7 41.20 -23.38 -18.19
CA SER A 7 39.77 -23.42 -17.95
C SER A 7 39.44 -22.76 -16.59
N HIS A 8 38.89 -21.56 -16.61
CA HIS A 8 38.34 -20.98 -15.41
C HIS A 8 37.15 -21.82 -14.94
N PRO A 9 37.10 -22.21 -13.66
CA PRO A 9 35.94 -22.88 -13.13
C PRO A 9 34.73 -21.94 -13.29
N ALA A 10 33.65 -22.44 -13.91
CA ALA A 10 32.40 -21.72 -13.97
C ALA A 10 31.93 -21.41 -12.55
N THR A 11 31.95 -20.15 -12.16
CA THR A 11 31.38 -19.70 -10.89
C THR A 11 29.90 -20.05 -10.92
N GLU A 12 29.51 -21.06 -10.15
CA GLU A 12 28.14 -21.49 -10.01
C GLU A 12 27.34 -20.29 -9.42
N LEU A 13 26.60 -19.59 -10.25
CA LEU A 13 25.77 -18.47 -9.82
C LEU A 13 24.71 -19.01 -8.87
N LEU A 14 24.81 -18.67 -7.61
CA LEU A 14 23.77 -18.98 -6.63
C LEU A 14 22.45 -18.36 -7.10
N PRO A 15 21.32 -19.09 -7.00
CA PRO A 15 20.02 -18.52 -7.33
C PRO A 15 19.75 -17.28 -6.46
N PRO A 16 19.07 -16.26 -7.01
CA PRO A 16 18.73 -15.06 -6.25
C PRO A 16 17.91 -15.43 -5.00
N PRO A 17 18.07 -14.69 -3.90
CA PRO A 17 17.31 -14.96 -2.68
C PRO A 17 15.81 -14.80 -2.94
N LYS A 18 15.01 -15.70 -2.37
CA LYS A 18 13.56 -15.63 -2.48
C LYS A 18 13.04 -14.33 -1.83
N PRO A 19 12.09 -13.60 -2.49
CA PRO A 19 11.51 -12.40 -1.91
C PRO A 19 10.63 -12.73 -0.70
N PRO A 20 10.47 -11.81 0.27
CA PRO A 20 9.44 -11.95 1.29
C PRO A 20 8.06 -11.78 0.65
N LEU A 21 7.08 -12.56 1.15
CA LEU A 21 5.69 -12.34 0.80
C LEU A 21 5.23 -11.03 1.44
N ALA A 22 4.53 -10.17 0.70
CA ALA A 22 4.01 -8.92 1.19
C ALA A 22 2.52 -8.76 0.85
N PHE A 23 1.73 -8.25 1.83
CA PHE A 23 0.33 -7.90 1.63
C PHE A 23 0.02 -6.54 2.25
N ARG A 24 -0.69 -5.69 1.52
CA ARG A 24 -0.94 -4.30 1.87
C ARG A 24 -2.44 -4.03 1.97
N VAL A 25 -2.88 -3.48 3.09
CA VAL A 25 -4.27 -3.09 3.32
C VAL A 25 -4.34 -1.58 3.43
N GLY A 26 -5.11 -0.95 2.55
CA GLY A 26 -5.40 0.47 2.58
C GLY A 26 -6.62 0.79 3.40
N ILE A 27 -6.69 2.03 3.87
CA ILE A 27 -7.85 2.59 4.55
C ILE A 27 -8.29 3.88 3.88
N VAL A 28 -9.58 4.04 3.72
CA VAL A 28 -10.23 5.33 3.53
C VAL A 28 -11.47 5.40 4.41
N GLY A 29 -11.69 6.52 5.04
CA GLY A 29 -12.85 6.63 5.91
C GLY A 29 -13.13 8.04 6.37
N HIS A 30 -14.15 8.15 7.22
CA HIS A 30 -14.63 9.44 7.67
C HIS A 30 -13.72 10.11 8.68
N ARG A 31 -13.70 11.43 8.60
CA ARG A 31 -13.15 12.32 9.63
C ARG A 31 -14.09 12.44 10.84
N PRO A 32 -13.62 12.95 11.99
CA PRO A 32 -14.39 13.00 13.24
C PRO A 32 -15.76 13.64 13.15
N ASN A 33 -15.94 14.65 12.29
CA ASN A 33 -17.23 15.32 12.09
C ASN A 33 -18.34 14.38 11.59
N ARG A 34 -18.01 13.28 10.93
CA ARG A 34 -18.96 12.24 10.46
C ARG A 34 -18.91 10.96 11.33
N LEU A 35 -18.13 10.95 12.39
CA LEU A 35 -18.00 9.84 13.35
C LEU A 35 -18.64 10.12 14.71
N GLN A 36 -19.37 11.24 14.87
CA GLN A 36 -19.93 11.66 16.17
C GLN A 36 -20.92 10.65 16.76
N ALA A 37 -21.61 9.88 15.91
CA ALA A 37 -22.54 8.83 16.33
C ALA A 37 -21.89 7.43 16.37
N ALA A 38 -20.59 7.32 16.06
CA ALA A 38 -19.88 6.04 16.02
C ALA A 38 -19.38 5.63 17.40
N ASP A 39 -19.55 4.35 17.73
CA ASP A 39 -18.81 3.75 18.84
C ASP A 39 -17.36 3.48 18.39
N MET A 40 -16.47 4.37 18.78
CA MET A 40 -15.06 4.33 18.37
C MET A 40 -14.33 3.11 18.92
N ALA A 41 -14.73 2.58 20.09
CA ALA A 41 -14.14 1.38 20.67
C ALA A 41 -14.57 0.13 19.87
N LEU A 42 -15.84 0.07 19.50
CA LEU A 42 -16.37 -1.00 18.66
C LEU A 42 -15.76 -0.95 17.26
N LEU A 43 -15.63 0.26 16.66
CA LEU A 43 -14.98 0.44 15.37
C LEU A 43 -13.51 -0.01 15.40
N ALA A 44 -12.76 0.35 16.44
CA ALA A 44 -11.38 -0.11 16.64
C ALA A 44 -11.31 -1.64 16.74
N GLY A 45 -12.23 -2.25 17.49
CA GLY A 45 -12.33 -3.71 17.62
C GLY A 45 -12.61 -4.40 16.28
N THR A 46 -13.52 -3.85 15.49
CA THR A 46 -13.86 -4.34 14.15
C THR A 46 -12.65 -4.24 13.20
N LEU A 47 -12.00 -3.09 13.13
CA LEU A 47 -10.78 -2.91 12.32
C LEU A 47 -9.68 -3.89 12.73
N ARG A 48 -9.44 -4.05 14.04
CA ARG A 48 -8.48 -5.02 14.55
C ARG A 48 -8.84 -6.46 14.17
N GLY A 49 -10.11 -6.82 14.23
CA GLY A 49 -10.62 -8.15 13.85
C GLY A 49 -10.38 -8.43 12.36
N LEU A 50 -10.64 -7.45 11.49
CA LEU A 50 -10.39 -7.54 10.05
C LEU A 50 -8.89 -7.70 9.76
N LEU A 51 -8.04 -6.87 10.36
CA LEU A 51 -6.59 -6.96 10.19
C LEU A 51 -6.04 -8.30 10.63
N ARG A 52 -6.53 -8.88 11.74
CA ARG A 52 -6.17 -10.23 12.19
C ARG A 52 -6.59 -11.30 11.20
N ALA A 53 -7.81 -11.22 10.66
CA ALA A 53 -8.28 -12.19 9.66
C ALA A 53 -7.41 -12.16 8.40
N VAL A 54 -7.02 -10.97 7.93
CA VAL A 54 -6.06 -10.81 6.83
C VAL A 54 -4.70 -11.40 7.20
N GLN A 55 -4.18 -11.07 8.38
CA GLN A 55 -2.89 -11.58 8.85
C GLN A 55 -2.85 -13.10 8.89
N ASP A 56 -3.87 -13.74 9.48
CA ASP A 56 -3.95 -15.19 9.60
C ASP A 56 -3.95 -15.86 8.23
N GLU A 57 -4.67 -15.28 7.27
CA GLU A 57 -4.76 -15.81 5.91
C GLU A 57 -3.45 -15.63 5.13
N VAL A 58 -2.81 -14.46 5.22
CA VAL A 58 -1.52 -14.21 4.58
C VAL A 58 -0.45 -15.16 5.13
N MET A 59 -0.47 -15.43 6.43
CA MET A 59 0.43 -16.41 7.07
C MET A 59 0.19 -17.84 6.55
N GLU A 60 -1.07 -18.21 6.28
CA GLU A 60 -1.41 -19.51 5.72
C GLU A 60 -0.92 -19.64 4.28
N VAL A 61 -1.16 -18.62 3.45
CA VAL A 61 -0.66 -18.59 2.06
C VAL A 61 0.87 -18.62 2.05
N ALA A 62 1.55 -17.90 2.93
CA ALA A 62 3.01 -17.93 3.02
C ALA A 62 3.54 -19.34 3.30
N ARG A 63 2.89 -20.08 4.20
CA ARG A 63 3.24 -21.46 4.52
C ARG A 63 3.00 -22.39 3.33
N SER A 64 1.86 -22.27 2.66
CA SER A 64 1.53 -23.09 1.50
C SER A 64 2.42 -22.83 0.28
N GLN A 65 2.97 -21.61 0.16
CA GLN A 65 3.80 -21.15 -0.96
C GLN A 65 5.30 -20.99 -0.60
N ALA A 66 5.77 -21.72 0.41
CA ALA A 66 7.18 -21.66 0.89
C ALA A 66 8.22 -21.96 -0.22
N ALA A 67 7.81 -22.62 -1.30
CA ALA A 67 8.68 -22.84 -2.46
C ALA A 67 9.03 -21.53 -3.19
N LEU A 68 8.17 -20.52 -3.18
CA LEU A 68 8.29 -19.28 -3.94
C LEU A 68 8.86 -18.13 -3.09
N PHE A 69 8.57 -18.10 -1.80
CA PHE A 69 8.91 -17.00 -0.91
C PHE A 69 10.00 -17.38 0.09
N SER A 70 10.62 -16.37 0.69
CA SER A 70 11.57 -16.58 1.79
C SER A 70 10.87 -17.21 3.01
N ASN A 71 11.63 -17.95 3.81
CA ASN A 71 11.10 -18.58 5.04
C ASN A 71 10.84 -17.58 6.19
N GLY A 72 10.99 -16.27 5.95
CA GLY A 72 10.69 -15.22 6.91
C GLY A 72 9.19 -14.99 7.11
N LEU A 73 8.85 -14.15 8.10
CA LEU A 73 7.48 -13.70 8.26
C LEU A 73 7.07 -12.84 7.07
N PRO A 74 5.81 -12.96 6.60
CA PRO A 74 5.27 -12.06 5.59
C PRO A 74 5.31 -10.60 6.07
N VAL A 75 5.54 -9.69 5.13
CA VAL A 75 5.46 -8.25 5.37
C VAL A 75 4.00 -7.81 5.25
N LEU A 76 3.39 -7.46 6.37
CA LEU A 76 2.04 -6.92 6.44
C LEU A 76 2.12 -5.40 6.58
N ARG A 77 1.44 -4.67 5.72
CA ARG A 77 1.54 -3.21 5.68
C ARG A 77 0.18 -2.54 5.66
N ALA A 78 -0.03 -1.64 6.61
CA ALA A 78 -1.15 -0.71 6.64
C ALA A 78 -0.81 0.51 5.77
N VAL A 79 -1.67 0.86 4.82
CA VAL A 79 -1.51 2.03 3.96
C VAL A 79 -2.56 3.07 4.35
N SER A 80 -2.12 4.22 4.85
CA SER A 80 -3.01 5.22 5.43
C SER A 80 -2.48 6.64 5.19
N PRO A 81 -3.33 7.62 4.88
CA PRO A 81 -2.93 9.02 4.85
C PRO A 81 -2.80 9.62 6.26
N LEU A 82 -3.20 8.91 7.32
CA LEU A 82 -3.24 9.38 8.70
C LEU A 82 -4.10 10.65 8.89
N ALA A 83 -5.12 10.85 8.06
CA ALA A 83 -6.11 11.87 8.33
C ALA A 83 -6.81 11.58 9.67
N GLU A 84 -7.35 12.62 10.30
CA GLU A 84 -8.08 12.47 11.57
C GLU A 84 -9.25 11.48 11.45
N GLY A 85 -9.57 10.81 12.55
CA GLY A 85 -10.66 9.85 12.61
C GLY A 85 -10.23 8.43 12.24
N THR A 86 -10.87 7.84 11.23
CA THR A 86 -10.74 6.42 10.89
C THR A 86 -9.33 6.01 10.49
N ASP A 87 -8.65 6.86 9.73
CA ASP A 87 -7.33 6.54 9.17
C ASP A 87 -6.28 6.33 10.26
N ARG A 88 -6.31 7.17 11.29
CA ARG A 88 -5.43 7.04 12.47
C ARG A 88 -5.81 5.85 13.32
N LEU A 89 -7.12 5.66 13.53
CA LEU A 89 -7.61 4.51 14.29
C LEU A 89 -7.15 3.19 13.67
N PHE A 90 -7.27 3.07 12.34
CA PHE A 90 -6.77 1.91 11.60
C PHE A 90 -5.25 1.73 11.75
N ALA A 91 -4.47 2.79 11.57
CA ALA A 91 -3.01 2.73 11.69
C ALA A 91 -2.57 2.28 13.09
N GLU A 92 -3.21 2.80 14.15
CA GLU A 92 -2.95 2.39 15.53
C GLU A 92 -3.25 0.90 15.76
N GLN A 93 -4.38 0.37 15.19
CA GLN A 93 -4.69 -1.05 15.29
C GLN A 93 -3.68 -1.92 14.54
N ALA A 94 -3.22 -1.49 13.38
CA ALA A 94 -2.21 -2.19 12.59
C ALA A 94 -0.85 -2.22 13.29
N LEU A 95 -0.39 -1.08 13.82
CA LEU A 95 0.86 -1.00 14.60
C LEU A 95 0.81 -1.88 15.85
N ALA A 96 -0.33 -1.91 16.56
CA ALA A 96 -0.53 -2.78 17.72
C ALA A 96 -0.49 -4.29 17.38
N LEU A 97 -0.77 -4.65 16.13
CA LEU A 97 -0.62 -6.02 15.60
C LEU A 97 0.78 -6.30 15.05
N GLY A 98 1.69 -5.34 15.06
CA GLY A 98 3.05 -5.50 14.57
C GLY A 98 3.21 -5.26 13.06
N TRP A 99 2.21 -4.68 12.39
CA TRP A 99 2.29 -4.36 10.97
C TRP A 99 3.20 -3.16 10.69
N ASP A 100 3.74 -3.09 9.48
CA ASP A 100 4.36 -1.88 8.95
C ASP A 100 3.30 -0.81 8.65
N LEU A 101 3.70 0.45 8.73
CA LEU A 101 2.89 1.58 8.32
C LEU A 101 3.48 2.23 7.06
N CYS A 102 2.66 2.37 6.02
CA CYS A 102 2.94 3.23 4.88
C CYS A 102 2.04 4.47 4.97
N CYS A 103 2.64 5.60 5.35
CA CYS A 103 1.93 6.87 5.41
C CYS A 103 1.96 7.57 4.05
N VAL A 104 0.79 7.80 3.44
CA VAL A 104 0.65 8.48 2.15
C VAL A 104 0.13 9.89 2.38
N MET A 105 1.01 10.87 2.31
CA MET A 105 0.65 12.28 2.53
C MET A 105 0.38 12.99 1.20
N PRO A 106 -0.74 13.71 1.06
CA PRO A 106 -1.05 14.47 -0.17
C PRO A 106 -0.13 15.67 -0.40
N PHE A 107 0.59 16.06 0.64
CA PHE A 107 1.53 17.20 0.67
C PHE A 107 2.83 16.79 1.34
N PRO A 108 3.92 17.56 1.21
CA PRO A 108 5.06 17.49 2.11
C PRO A 108 4.59 17.57 3.57
N GLN A 109 5.21 16.81 4.47
CA GLN A 109 4.73 16.64 5.84
C GLN A 109 4.45 17.97 6.55
N ALA A 110 5.35 18.95 6.44
CA ALA A 110 5.18 20.25 7.10
C ALA A 110 3.94 21.00 6.61
N GLU A 111 3.54 20.80 5.35
CA GLU A 111 2.32 21.37 4.80
C GLU A 111 1.08 20.58 5.23
N TYR A 112 1.18 19.25 5.27
CA TYR A 112 0.08 18.41 5.70
C TYR A 112 -0.27 18.59 7.19
N GLU A 113 0.74 18.83 8.02
CA GLU A 113 0.55 19.09 9.46
C GLU A 113 -0.31 20.32 9.76
N LYS A 114 -0.47 21.24 8.81
CA LYS A 114 -1.36 22.40 8.97
C LYS A 114 -2.85 22.01 9.06
N ASP A 115 -3.23 20.85 8.57
CA ASP A 115 -4.59 20.30 8.69
C ASP A 115 -4.93 19.89 10.13
N PHE A 116 -3.92 19.77 11.00
CA PHE A 116 -4.03 19.22 12.34
C PHE A 116 -3.83 20.25 13.45
N VAL A 117 -3.87 21.54 13.09
CA VAL A 117 -3.70 22.66 14.04
C VAL A 117 -4.81 23.69 13.90
N GLY A 118 -5.08 24.42 14.98
CA GLY A 118 -6.06 25.50 15.01
C GLY A 118 -7.46 25.06 14.64
N GLU A 119 -8.15 25.87 13.85
CA GLU A 119 -9.54 25.62 13.40
C GLU A 119 -9.67 24.45 12.40
N ALA A 120 -8.58 24.05 11.76
CA ALA A 120 -8.57 22.93 10.83
C ALA A 120 -8.63 21.57 11.56
N ALA A 121 -8.11 21.49 12.79
CA ALA A 121 -8.12 20.28 13.58
C ALA A 121 -9.53 19.95 14.09
N GLN A 122 -9.91 18.69 13.99
CA GLN A 122 -11.20 18.16 14.46
C GLN A 122 -11.06 17.27 15.70
N GLU A 123 -9.84 16.92 16.09
CA GLU A 123 -9.52 16.15 17.30
C GLU A 123 -8.66 16.98 18.27
N PRO A 124 -8.84 16.80 19.57
CA PRO A 124 -7.88 17.34 20.56
C PRO A 124 -6.48 16.78 20.31
N ASP A 125 -5.46 17.62 20.48
CA ASP A 125 -4.05 17.21 20.31
C ASP A 125 -3.74 16.54 18.97
N SER A 126 -4.50 16.87 17.91
CA SER A 126 -4.46 16.20 16.60
C SER A 126 -3.05 16.09 16.04
N LEU A 127 -2.29 17.17 15.99
CA LEU A 127 -0.91 17.15 15.50
C LEU A 127 0.00 16.26 16.36
N LYS A 128 -0.17 16.27 17.68
CA LYS A 128 0.60 15.43 18.61
C LYS A 128 0.32 13.94 18.35
N ARG A 129 -0.96 13.58 18.14
CA ARG A 129 -1.36 12.20 17.81
C ARG A 129 -0.75 11.76 16.48
N PHE A 130 -0.86 12.58 15.41
CA PHE A 130 -0.25 12.31 14.11
C PHE A 130 1.24 12.01 14.23
N ARG A 131 2.00 12.92 14.88
CA ARG A 131 3.43 12.76 15.08
C ARG A 131 3.79 11.58 15.98
N SER A 132 2.92 11.22 16.94
CA SER A 132 3.12 10.06 17.81
C SER A 132 3.05 8.75 17.02
N ILE A 133 2.05 8.59 16.15
CA ILE A 133 1.90 7.42 15.28
C ILE A 133 3.14 7.26 14.37
N LEU A 134 3.58 8.33 13.71
CA LEU A 134 4.78 8.30 12.87
C LEU A 134 6.03 7.92 13.67
N ARG A 135 6.19 8.49 14.87
CA ARG A 135 7.34 8.21 15.74
C ARG A 135 7.36 6.76 16.21
N GLU A 136 6.23 6.22 16.64
CA GLU A 136 6.09 4.81 17.05
C GLU A 136 6.50 3.86 15.93
N ALA A 137 5.97 4.09 14.72
CA ALA A 137 6.31 3.30 13.55
C ALA A 137 7.79 3.42 13.17
N ALA A 138 8.36 4.64 13.23
CA ALA A 138 9.77 4.90 12.94
C ALA A 138 10.70 4.23 13.96
N GLN A 139 10.41 4.35 15.25
CA GLN A 139 11.22 3.75 16.32
C GLN A 139 11.27 2.23 16.25
N SER A 140 10.22 1.61 15.73
CA SER A 140 10.18 0.16 15.50
C SER A 140 10.71 -0.28 14.13
N GLY A 141 11.26 0.65 13.32
CA GLY A 141 11.76 0.37 11.97
C GLY A 141 10.68 -0.02 10.96
N ARG A 142 9.40 0.31 11.24
CA ARG A 142 8.23 -0.12 10.46
C ARG A 142 7.54 1.02 9.73
N LEU A 143 8.19 2.17 9.55
CA LEU A 143 7.64 3.33 8.87
C LEU A 143 8.14 3.43 7.42
N ASN A 144 7.21 3.57 6.49
CA ASN A 144 7.44 4.06 5.14
C ASN A 144 6.60 5.32 4.94
N CYS A 145 7.18 6.38 4.38
CA CYS A 145 6.44 7.61 4.06
C CYS A 145 6.52 7.88 2.56
N LEU A 146 5.36 8.06 1.94
CA LEU A 146 5.22 8.64 0.62
C LEU A 146 4.63 10.04 0.78
N GLN A 147 5.41 11.06 0.46
CA GLN A 147 4.95 12.44 0.43
C GLN A 147 4.76 12.84 -1.03
N LEU A 148 3.55 13.26 -1.37
CA LEU A 148 3.26 13.81 -2.68
C LEU A 148 3.64 15.29 -2.69
N ASP A 149 3.82 15.85 -3.88
CA ASP A 149 4.25 17.22 -4.13
C ASP A 149 3.09 18.21 -4.26
N GLY A 150 1.96 17.88 -3.63
CA GLY A 150 0.77 18.75 -3.63
C GLY A 150 1.10 20.16 -3.13
N VAL A 151 0.64 21.17 -3.87
CA VAL A 151 0.78 22.58 -3.50
C VAL A 151 -0.59 23.20 -3.31
N ARG A 152 -0.84 23.76 -2.13
CA ARG A 152 -2.09 24.48 -1.84
C ARG A 152 -2.11 25.79 -2.63
N THR A 153 -3.20 26.02 -3.34
CA THR A 153 -3.39 27.23 -4.15
C THR A 153 -4.35 28.24 -3.49
N GLY A 154 -4.80 27.98 -2.25
CA GLY A 154 -5.77 28.79 -1.54
C GLY A 154 -7.21 28.62 -2.03
N GLY A 155 -7.44 27.64 -2.92
CA GLY A 155 -8.76 27.27 -3.43
C GLY A 155 -9.26 25.95 -2.86
N ASN A 156 -9.92 25.14 -3.69
CA ASN A 156 -10.43 23.83 -3.29
C ASN A 156 -9.31 22.76 -3.45
N ASP A 157 -8.75 22.30 -2.33
CA ASP A 157 -7.71 21.27 -2.30
C ASP A 157 -8.25 19.84 -2.47
N SER A 158 -9.54 19.65 -2.82
CA SER A 158 -10.18 18.32 -2.95
C SER A 158 -9.43 17.40 -3.90
N ASP A 159 -8.89 17.92 -5.00
CA ASP A 159 -8.17 17.14 -5.98
C ASP A 159 -6.83 16.62 -5.43
N LEU A 160 -6.19 17.38 -4.53
CA LEU A 160 -4.95 16.99 -3.87
C LEU A 160 -5.20 15.85 -2.88
N TYR A 161 -6.26 15.95 -2.07
CA TYR A 161 -6.68 14.85 -1.20
C TYR A 161 -7.11 13.62 -1.99
N GLY A 162 -7.82 13.81 -3.13
CA GLY A 162 -8.17 12.74 -4.06
C GLY A 162 -6.94 12.03 -4.63
N THR A 163 -5.87 12.78 -4.91
CA THR A 163 -4.58 12.20 -5.33
C THR A 163 -3.96 11.36 -4.22
N GLY A 164 -4.04 11.82 -2.96
CA GLY A 164 -3.66 11.02 -1.79
C GLY A 164 -4.45 9.71 -1.69
N GLY A 165 -5.77 9.76 -1.88
CA GLY A 165 -6.63 8.57 -1.92
C GLY A 165 -6.26 7.59 -3.04
N LYS A 166 -5.96 8.09 -4.23
CA LYS A 166 -5.44 7.27 -5.35
C LYS A 166 -4.08 6.65 -5.00
N GLY A 167 -3.23 7.37 -4.29
CA GLY A 167 -1.96 6.85 -3.78
C GLY A 167 -2.17 5.70 -2.79
N VAL A 168 -3.12 5.84 -1.86
CA VAL A 168 -3.50 4.74 -0.95
C VAL A 168 -3.98 3.53 -1.75
N LEU A 169 -4.92 3.74 -2.68
CA LEU A 169 -5.46 2.65 -3.51
C LEU A 169 -4.36 1.95 -4.32
N GLY A 170 -3.50 2.70 -5.01
CA GLY A 170 -2.43 2.16 -5.84
C GLY A 170 -1.37 1.37 -5.08
N LEU A 171 -1.26 1.61 -3.76
CA LEU A 171 -0.35 0.90 -2.88
C LEU A 171 -1.02 -0.25 -2.10
N SER A 172 -2.30 -0.53 -2.35
CA SER A 172 -3.08 -1.49 -1.58
C SER A 172 -3.45 -2.72 -2.39
N ASP A 173 -3.44 -3.87 -1.74
CA ASP A 173 -3.90 -5.14 -2.29
C ASP A 173 -5.36 -5.44 -1.89
N MET A 174 -5.82 -4.75 -0.85
CA MET A 174 -7.19 -4.72 -0.34
C MET A 174 -7.47 -3.35 0.27
N LEU A 175 -8.70 -2.87 0.17
CA LEU A 175 -9.12 -1.59 0.76
C LEU A 175 -10.18 -1.84 1.84
N ILE A 176 -10.01 -1.22 3.00
CA ILE A 176 -11.06 -1.07 3.99
C ILE A 176 -11.67 0.32 3.82
N VAL A 177 -13.00 0.39 3.75
CA VAL A 177 -13.75 1.64 3.63
C VAL A 177 -14.64 1.78 4.85
N VAL A 178 -14.47 2.85 5.63
CA VAL A 178 -15.38 3.16 6.75
C VAL A 178 -16.28 4.33 6.34
N TRP A 179 -17.56 4.05 6.17
CA TRP A 179 -18.51 4.98 5.59
C TRP A 179 -19.86 4.93 6.33
N ASP A 180 -20.60 6.02 6.34
CA ASP A 180 -21.92 6.14 6.99
C ASP A 180 -23.10 5.95 6.04
N GLY A 181 -22.83 5.64 4.77
CA GLY A 181 -23.84 5.42 3.73
C GLY A 181 -24.46 6.71 3.14
N ASP A 182 -24.07 7.89 3.62
CA ASP A 182 -24.63 9.15 3.16
C ASP A 182 -23.85 9.72 1.96
N THR A 183 -24.40 9.51 0.76
CA THR A 183 -23.82 10.00 -0.51
C THR A 183 -24.04 11.50 -0.73
N MET A 184 -25.02 12.12 -0.05
CA MET A 184 -25.33 13.53 -0.24
C MET A 184 -24.28 14.46 0.36
N GLN A 185 -23.49 13.97 1.31
CA GLN A 185 -22.40 14.70 1.97
C GLN A 185 -21.02 14.35 1.43
N ASP A 186 -20.93 13.46 0.44
CA ASP A 186 -19.65 13.05 -0.11
C ASP A 186 -19.02 14.19 -0.92
N LYS A 187 -17.74 14.44 -0.63
CA LYS A 187 -16.93 15.44 -1.33
C LYS A 187 -16.11 14.78 -2.42
N LYS A 188 -15.80 15.55 -3.47
CA LYS A 188 -14.80 15.16 -4.46
C LYS A 188 -13.46 14.82 -3.75
N GLY A 189 -12.84 13.72 -4.12
CA GLY A 189 -11.65 13.21 -3.45
C GLY A 189 -11.91 12.48 -2.12
N GLY A 190 -13.19 12.21 -1.79
CA GLY A 190 -13.60 11.58 -0.54
C GLY A 190 -13.68 10.04 -0.61
N THR A 191 -14.23 9.48 0.47
CA THR A 191 -14.33 8.03 0.70
C THR A 191 -15.08 7.30 -0.42
N ALA A 192 -16.21 7.83 -0.88
CA ALA A 192 -17.02 7.20 -1.93
C ALA A 192 -16.29 7.15 -3.29
N GLU A 193 -15.58 8.21 -3.67
CA GLU A 193 -14.83 8.24 -4.93
C GLU A 193 -13.71 7.20 -4.92
N THR A 194 -12.97 7.09 -3.81
CA THR A 194 -11.89 6.09 -3.68
C THR A 194 -12.45 4.67 -3.69
N TRP A 195 -13.62 4.44 -3.09
CA TRP A 195 -14.28 3.15 -3.16
C TRP A 195 -14.69 2.76 -4.59
N VAL A 196 -15.30 3.69 -5.34
CA VAL A 196 -15.65 3.45 -6.76
C VAL A 196 -14.40 3.13 -7.57
N ALA A 197 -13.32 3.90 -7.38
CA ALA A 197 -12.05 3.65 -8.05
C ALA A 197 -11.44 2.27 -7.69
N ALA A 198 -11.57 1.82 -6.44
CA ALA A 198 -11.10 0.50 -6.00
C ALA A 198 -11.87 -0.62 -6.71
N ARG A 199 -13.22 -0.51 -6.77
CA ARG A 199 -14.06 -1.46 -7.49
C ARG A 199 -13.69 -1.54 -8.96
N ASP A 200 -13.53 -0.39 -9.61
CA ASP A 200 -13.23 -0.31 -11.04
C ASP A 200 -11.80 -0.84 -11.35
N ALA A 201 -10.89 -0.77 -10.38
CA ALA A 201 -9.57 -1.36 -10.44
C ALA A 201 -9.53 -2.86 -10.04
N GLY A 202 -10.66 -3.46 -9.65
CA GLY A 202 -10.72 -4.84 -9.18
C GLY A 202 -10.04 -5.09 -7.84
N VAL A 203 -9.79 -4.04 -7.04
CA VAL A 203 -9.24 -4.18 -5.69
C VAL A 203 -10.37 -4.60 -4.73
N PRO A 204 -10.19 -5.70 -3.97
CA PRO A 204 -11.18 -6.14 -2.99
C PRO A 204 -11.47 -5.06 -1.94
N VAL A 205 -12.75 -4.83 -1.63
CA VAL A 205 -13.18 -3.81 -0.68
C VAL A 205 -13.98 -4.42 0.46
N VAL A 206 -13.58 -4.09 1.69
CA VAL A 206 -14.38 -4.34 2.91
C VAL A 206 -15.01 -3.02 3.32
N ALA A 207 -16.35 -2.92 3.27
CA ALA A 207 -17.08 -1.75 3.71
C ALA A 207 -17.59 -1.94 5.14
N VAL A 208 -17.20 -1.06 6.04
CA VAL A 208 -17.61 -1.03 7.45
C VAL A 208 -18.54 0.14 7.67
N ASP A 209 -19.72 -0.11 8.23
CA ASP A 209 -20.64 0.95 8.62
C ASP A 209 -20.07 1.75 9.79
N ALA A 210 -19.84 3.04 9.60
CA ALA A 210 -19.32 3.92 10.63
C ALA A 210 -20.24 4.01 11.87
N LYS A 211 -21.57 3.90 11.68
CA LYS A 211 -22.58 3.99 12.76
C LYS A 211 -22.85 2.66 13.43
N ALA A 212 -22.66 1.55 12.71
CA ALA A 212 -22.90 0.20 13.19
C ALA A 212 -21.76 -0.76 12.77
N PRO A 213 -20.54 -0.60 13.31
CA PRO A 213 -19.35 -1.30 12.82
C PRO A 213 -19.41 -2.83 12.89
N HIS A 214 -20.32 -3.38 13.69
CA HIS A 214 -20.57 -4.83 13.78
C HIS A 214 -21.52 -5.35 12.69
N HIS A 215 -22.20 -4.45 11.98
CA HIS A 215 -23.08 -4.77 10.86
C HIS A 215 -22.37 -4.50 9.53
N TRP A 216 -21.43 -5.33 9.19
CA TRP A 216 -20.87 -5.35 7.83
C TRP A 216 -21.23 -6.70 7.17
N PRO A 217 -21.51 -6.73 5.90
CA PRO A 217 -21.30 -5.69 4.93
C PRO A 217 -22.35 -4.58 5.02
N MET A 218 -21.97 -3.40 4.57
CA MET A 218 -22.97 -2.38 4.30
C MET A 218 -23.88 -2.82 3.13
N PRO A 219 -25.21 -2.91 3.31
CA PRO A 219 -26.10 -3.38 2.25
C PRO A 219 -26.11 -2.48 1.00
N VAL A 220 -25.58 -1.27 1.11
CA VAL A 220 -25.58 -0.24 0.06
C VAL A 220 -24.36 -0.35 -0.86
N VAL A 221 -23.40 -1.21 -0.55
CA VAL A 221 -22.14 -1.34 -1.28
C VAL A 221 -22.17 -2.59 -2.19
N PRO A 222 -22.54 -2.46 -3.47
CA PRO A 222 -22.52 -3.60 -4.39
C PRO A 222 -21.08 -4.11 -4.56
N GLY A 223 -20.88 -5.42 -4.34
CA GLY A 223 -19.57 -6.07 -4.50
C GLY A 223 -18.63 -5.93 -3.30
N GLY A 224 -19.10 -5.43 -2.16
CA GLY A 224 -18.37 -5.48 -0.90
C GLY A 224 -18.31 -6.90 -0.32
N LEU A 225 -17.22 -7.22 0.39
CA LEU A 225 -17.05 -8.53 1.05
C LEU A 225 -18.01 -8.64 2.23
N ALA A 226 -18.74 -9.76 2.31
CA ALA A 226 -19.91 -9.89 3.15
C ALA A 226 -19.65 -10.55 4.52
N CYS A 227 -18.54 -11.27 4.67
CA CYS A 227 -18.18 -11.95 5.91
C CYS A 227 -16.67 -12.21 5.98
N LEU A 228 -16.18 -12.66 7.15
CA LEU A 228 -14.75 -12.99 7.31
C LEU A 228 -14.27 -14.09 6.34
N ALA A 229 -15.14 -14.99 5.93
CA ALA A 229 -14.79 -16.00 4.93
C ALA A 229 -14.51 -15.36 3.58
N ASP A 230 -15.33 -14.37 3.16
CA ASP A 230 -15.12 -13.61 1.92
C ASP A 230 -13.83 -12.79 1.98
N VAL A 231 -13.52 -12.17 3.12
CA VAL A 231 -12.25 -11.45 3.32
C VAL A 231 -11.06 -12.39 3.14
N ARG A 232 -11.09 -13.56 3.76
CA ARG A 232 -10.03 -14.57 3.61
C ARG A 232 -9.92 -15.06 2.17
N GLN A 233 -11.04 -15.32 1.50
CA GLN A 233 -11.02 -15.71 0.08
C GLN A 233 -10.44 -14.61 -0.79
N ALA A 234 -10.83 -13.35 -0.58
CA ALA A 234 -10.29 -12.22 -1.32
C ALA A 234 -8.77 -12.03 -1.13
N VAL A 235 -8.26 -12.30 0.09
CA VAL A 235 -6.80 -12.33 0.34
C VAL A 235 -6.13 -13.42 -0.51
N ARG A 236 -6.68 -14.64 -0.50
CA ARG A 236 -6.14 -15.74 -1.34
C ARG A 236 -6.13 -15.37 -2.82
N ASP A 237 -7.26 -14.89 -3.34
CA ASP A 237 -7.42 -14.55 -4.76
C ASP A 237 -6.46 -13.43 -5.18
N ALA A 238 -6.33 -12.37 -4.36
CA ALA A 238 -5.40 -11.29 -4.60
C ALA A 238 -3.94 -11.76 -4.60
N MET A 239 -3.58 -12.70 -3.74
CA MET A 239 -2.24 -13.27 -3.69
C MET A 239 -1.99 -14.25 -4.84
N GLU A 240 -2.96 -15.11 -5.17
CA GLU A 240 -2.86 -16.02 -6.32
C GLU A 240 -2.73 -15.26 -7.64
N SER A 241 -3.43 -14.15 -7.81
CA SER A 241 -3.30 -13.32 -9.00
C SER A 241 -1.88 -12.75 -9.15
N LYS A 242 -1.22 -12.42 -8.05
CA LYS A 242 0.18 -11.96 -8.04
C LYS A 242 1.17 -13.09 -8.32
N ILE A 243 0.90 -14.28 -7.82
CA ILE A 243 1.74 -15.46 -8.01
C ILE A 243 1.64 -15.96 -9.46
N LYS A 244 0.46 -15.90 -10.02
CA LYS A 244 0.19 -16.29 -11.42
C LYS A 244 0.51 -15.20 -12.45
N ALA A 245 0.93 -14.01 -12.02
CA ALA A 245 1.23 -12.89 -12.91
C ALA A 245 2.56 -13.12 -13.67
N PRO A 246 2.72 -12.63 -14.84
CA PRO A 246 1.91 -12.72 -16.05
C PRO A 246 2.72 -13.27 -17.22
N GLU A 247 2.24 -14.25 -17.91
CA GLU A 247 2.75 -14.60 -19.24
C GLU A 247 2.69 -13.43 -20.27
N PRO A 248 1.68 -12.52 -20.25
CA PRO A 248 1.63 -11.48 -21.30
C PRO A 248 2.70 -10.41 -21.21
N ALA A 249 3.14 -10.03 -20.00
CA ALA A 249 4.13 -8.97 -19.85
C ALA A 249 5.55 -9.43 -20.22
N ALA A 250 5.90 -10.66 -19.90
CA ALA A 250 7.18 -11.25 -20.32
C ALA A 250 7.22 -11.43 -21.84
N THR A 251 6.10 -11.85 -22.44
CA THR A 251 6.00 -12.03 -23.90
C THR A 251 5.97 -10.68 -24.64
N ALA A 252 5.41 -9.63 -24.02
CA ALA A 252 5.43 -8.28 -24.60
C ALA A 252 6.79 -7.58 -24.46
N LEU A 253 7.58 -7.89 -23.41
CA LEU A 253 8.92 -7.36 -23.22
C LEU A 253 9.97 -8.07 -24.07
N LEU A 254 9.79 -9.34 -24.40
CA LEU A 254 10.73 -10.08 -25.23
C LEU A 254 10.96 -9.48 -26.63
N PRO A 255 9.95 -8.99 -27.36
CA PRO A 255 10.19 -8.26 -28.62
C PRO A 255 10.91 -6.94 -28.41
N ALA A 256 10.60 -6.19 -27.35
CA ALA A 256 11.28 -4.92 -27.05
C ALA A 256 12.76 -5.15 -26.66
N VAL A 257 13.04 -6.19 -25.88
CA VAL A 257 14.41 -6.60 -25.54
C VAL A 257 15.15 -7.11 -26.78
N ARG A 258 14.47 -7.84 -27.69
CA ARG A 258 15.08 -8.26 -28.96
C ARG A 258 15.40 -7.08 -29.88
N VAL A 259 14.47 -6.11 -30.00
CA VAL A 259 14.70 -4.88 -30.78
C VAL A 259 15.89 -4.11 -30.21
N LEU A 260 15.99 -3.97 -28.88
CA LEU A 260 17.13 -3.33 -28.22
C LEU A 260 18.45 -4.12 -28.42
N SER A 261 18.38 -5.47 -28.50
CA SER A 261 19.55 -6.29 -28.74
C SER A 261 19.97 -6.36 -30.21
N GLU A 262 19.02 -6.23 -31.15
CA GLU A 262 19.30 -6.21 -32.60
C GLU A 262 19.83 -4.84 -33.04
N ASP A 263 19.34 -3.74 -32.46
CA ASP A 263 19.84 -2.39 -32.72
C ASP A 263 21.11 -2.03 -31.89
N ALA A 264 21.42 -2.79 -30.84
CA ALA A 264 22.58 -2.55 -29.99
C ALA A 264 23.92 -2.89 -30.68
N THR A 265 23.89 -3.50 -31.85
CA THR A 265 25.12 -3.76 -32.62
C THR A 265 25.74 -2.51 -33.21
N ASP A 266 24.98 -1.42 -33.33
CA ASP A 266 25.48 -0.13 -33.89
C ASP A 266 25.73 0.95 -32.80
N LEU A 267 25.38 0.66 -31.51
CA LEU A 267 25.70 1.58 -30.43
C LEU A 267 27.09 1.25 -29.86
N PRO A 268 27.95 2.26 -29.61
CA PRO A 268 29.23 1.99 -28.96
C PRO A 268 28.97 1.33 -27.60
N ALA A 269 29.62 0.19 -27.36
CA ALA A 269 29.43 -0.69 -26.20
C ALA A 269 29.45 0.04 -24.82
N ARG A 270 29.92 1.27 -24.81
CA ARG A 270 30.03 2.13 -23.64
C ARG A 270 28.69 2.80 -23.25
N GLU A 271 27.78 3.05 -24.19
CA GLU A 271 26.51 3.71 -23.92
C GLU A 271 25.42 2.74 -23.46
N VAL A 272 25.50 1.48 -23.88
CA VAL A 272 24.52 0.43 -23.53
C VAL A 272 24.67 -0.05 -22.07
N LEU A 273 25.81 0.18 -21.44
CA LEU A 273 26.12 -0.28 -20.09
C LEU A 273 26.22 0.81 -19.03
N ASP A 274 25.96 2.07 -19.38
CA ASP A 274 25.94 3.13 -18.36
C ASP A 274 24.64 3.10 -17.54
N TRP A 275 24.65 2.28 -16.50
CA TRP A 275 23.56 2.16 -15.53
C TRP A 275 23.17 3.52 -14.90
N ARG A 276 24.03 4.55 -14.95
CA ARG A 276 23.75 5.90 -14.46
C ARG A 276 22.67 6.60 -15.26
N VAL A 277 22.48 6.22 -16.53
CA VAL A 277 21.38 6.70 -17.37
C VAL A 277 20.05 6.10 -16.92
N LEU A 278 20.08 4.85 -16.43
CA LEU A 278 18.89 4.13 -15.95
C LEU A 278 18.61 4.39 -14.46
N PHE A 279 19.64 4.75 -13.68
CA PHE A 279 19.55 4.95 -12.23
C PHE A 279 20.42 6.16 -11.81
N PRO A 280 20.04 7.40 -12.16
CA PRO A 280 20.87 8.58 -11.92
C PRO A 280 21.19 8.85 -10.45
N ASP A 281 20.37 8.35 -9.53
CA ASP A 281 20.48 8.60 -8.08
C ASP A 281 21.23 7.50 -7.30
N ARG A 282 21.81 6.50 -7.98
CA ARG A 282 22.58 5.47 -7.30
C ARG A 282 24.04 5.89 -7.16
N PRO A 283 24.60 5.96 -5.94
CA PRO A 283 26.03 6.24 -5.77
C PRO A 283 26.87 5.15 -6.43
N PRO A 284 28.04 5.49 -7.00
CA PRO A 284 28.94 4.50 -7.58
C PRO A 284 29.35 3.49 -6.51
N GLU A 285 29.17 2.20 -6.78
CA GLU A 285 29.77 1.17 -5.94
C GLU A 285 31.29 1.36 -5.98
N VAL A 286 31.88 1.63 -4.82
CA VAL A 286 33.33 1.64 -4.70
C VAL A 286 33.75 0.18 -4.80
N GLY A 287 34.24 -0.19 -5.96
CA GLY A 287 34.86 -1.50 -6.17
C GLY A 287 36.11 -1.63 -5.29
N PRO A 288 36.54 -2.86 -4.98
CA PRO A 288 37.68 -3.16 -4.12
C PRO A 288 38.97 -2.56 -4.61
#